data_6f74e4a3d8cea82b30f88401be511466
#
_entry.id   6f74e4a3d8cea82b30f88401be511466
#
_cell.length_a   1.000
_cell.length_b   1.000
_cell.length_c   1.000
_cell.angle_alpha   90.00
_cell.angle_beta   90.00
_cell.angle_gamma   90.00
#
_symmetry.space_group_name_H-M   'P 1'
#
loop_
_entity.id
_entity.type
_entity.pdbx_description
1 polymer ?
#
loop_
_entity_poly.entity_id
_entity_poly.type
_entity_poly.pdbx_seq_one_letter_code
_entity_poly.pdbx_strand_id
1 'polypeptide(L)'
;YRKYLWNHRPITDFWRVGKGIATRLEKHRMFTMGDVARMSVENEDLLYKLFGVNAELLIDHSWGWEPATIQSVKSYKPTSNSISSGQVLHCPYNCEKARLIVKEMTELLSLDLVQKRLVSSQFVLTIGYDVENLMNKAISDSYDGEVTLDRYGRSIPKHAHGTVNIDHKTA
;
A
#
# COMPACT_ATOMS: atom_id res chain seq x y z
N TYR A 1 -4.86 28.62 -8.20
CA TYR A 1 -4.43 27.28 -8.58
C TYR A 1 -4.10 27.23 -10.09
N ARG A 2 -5.04 27.49 -11.01
CA ARG A 2 -4.87 27.41 -12.46
C ARG A 2 -3.65 28.18 -12.97
N LYS A 3 -3.46 29.42 -12.55
CA LYS A 3 -2.39 30.30 -13.04
C LYS A 3 -0.98 29.75 -12.78
N TYR A 4 -0.78 29.02 -11.67
CA TYR A 4 0.56 28.62 -11.22
C TYR A 4 0.81 27.11 -11.26
N LEU A 5 -0.23 26.30 -11.05
CA LEU A 5 -0.07 24.86 -10.85
C LEU A 5 -0.54 23.97 -12.03
N TRP A 6 -1.41 24.49 -12.91
CA TRP A 6 -1.89 23.68 -14.02
C TRP A 6 -0.80 23.22 -14.97
N ASN A 7 0.28 23.99 -15.13
CA ASN A 7 1.41 23.66 -16.01
C ASN A 7 2.61 23.08 -15.23
N HIS A 8 2.48 22.87 -13.92
CA HIS A 8 3.56 22.33 -13.11
C HIS A 8 3.94 20.91 -13.54
N ARG A 9 5.24 20.64 -13.55
CA ARG A 9 5.84 19.33 -13.81
C ARG A 9 6.97 19.06 -12.82
N PRO A 10 7.15 17.80 -12.43
CA PRO A 10 6.40 16.60 -12.82
C PRO A 10 5.03 16.51 -12.12
N ILE A 11 4.07 15.84 -12.74
CA ILE A 11 2.73 15.64 -12.16
C ILE A 11 2.77 14.80 -10.87
N THR A 12 3.84 14.06 -10.64
CA THR A 12 4.08 13.27 -9.42
C THR A 12 4.36 14.10 -8.17
N ASP A 13 4.55 15.42 -8.30
CA ASP A 13 4.67 16.32 -7.15
C ASP A 13 3.32 16.57 -6.47
N PHE A 14 2.22 16.23 -7.15
CA PHE A 14 0.90 16.38 -6.58
C PHE A 14 0.50 15.21 -5.69
N TRP A 15 -0.19 15.53 -4.62
CA TRP A 15 -0.71 14.55 -3.66
C TRP A 15 -1.47 13.42 -4.37
N ARG A 16 -1.17 12.18 -3.99
CA ARG A 16 -1.71 10.93 -4.53
C ARG A 16 -1.43 10.65 -6.00
N VAL A 17 -0.62 11.43 -6.68
CA VAL A 17 -0.18 11.15 -8.05
C VAL A 17 1.19 10.46 -8.03
N GLY A 18 1.19 9.15 -7.79
CA GLY A 18 2.41 8.35 -7.87
C GLY A 18 2.77 7.95 -9.32
N LYS A 19 3.94 7.31 -9.49
CA LYS A 19 4.45 6.87 -10.80
C LYS A 19 3.43 6.05 -11.61
N GLY A 20 2.67 5.15 -10.96
CA GLY A 20 1.68 4.32 -11.65
C GLY A 20 0.51 5.12 -12.24
N ILE A 21 0.09 6.21 -11.57
CA ILE A 21 -0.94 7.12 -12.09
C ILE A 21 -0.34 7.96 -13.22
N ALA A 22 0.83 8.56 -13.00
CA ALA A 22 1.52 9.35 -14.01
C ALA A 22 1.72 8.57 -15.33
N THR A 23 2.23 7.34 -15.27
CA THR A 23 2.41 6.48 -16.46
C THR A 23 1.10 6.20 -17.19
N ARG A 24 -0.02 6.03 -16.49
CA ARG A 24 -1.33 5.86 -17.13
C ARG A 24 -1.82 7.13 -17.79
N LEU A 25 -1.64 8.27 -17.13
CA LEU A 25 -2.00 9.58 -17.68
C LEU A 25 -1.17 9.90 -18.94
N GLU A 26 0.14 9.65 -18.91
CA GLU A 26 1.05 9.87 -20.04
C GLU A 26 0.65 9.10 -21.30
N LYS A 27 0.16 7.87 -21.17
CA LYS A 27 -0.36 7.07 -22.29
C LYS A 27 -1.54 7.76 -23.01
N HIS A 28 -2.23 8.65 -22.33
CA HIS A 28 -3.33 9.45 -22.86
C HIS A 28 -2.95 10.93 -23.03
N ARG A 29 -1.64 11.25 -23.11
CA ARG A 29 -1.07 12.59 -23.31
C ARG A 29 -1.43 13.61 -22.23
N MET A 30 -1.72 13.14 -21.03
CA MET A 30 -1.93 13.99 -19.85
C MET A 30 -0.65 14.03 -19.02
N PHE A 31 0.02 15.17 -19.00
CA PHE A 31 1.32 15.37 -18.32
C PHE A 31 1.25 16.33 -17.15
N THR A 32 0.13 17.04 -17.01
CA THR A 32 -0.06 18.09 -16.02
C THR A 32 -1.46 18.00 -15.40
N MET A 33 -1.66 18.61 -14.24
CA MET A 33 -3.00 18.73 -13.65
C MET A 33 -3.96 19.51 -14.55
N GLY A 34 -3.45 20.48 -15.32
CA GLY A 34 -4.25 21.19 -16.32
C GLY A 34 -4.75 20.30 -17.44
N ASP A 35 -3.98 19.28 -17.84
CA ASP A 35 -4.42 18.31 -18.84
C ASP A 35 -5.53 17.42 -18.26
N VAL A 36 -5.40 16.98 -17.01
CA VAL A 36 -6.44 16.21 -16.30
C VAL A 36 -7.72 17.04 -16.17
N ALA A 37 -7.62 18.30 -15.77
CA ALA A 37 -8.76 19.18 -15.64
C ALA A 37 -9.49 19.41 -16.97
N ARG A 38 -8.76 19.56 -18.07
CA ARG A 38 -9.38 19.66 -19.42
C ARG A 38 -10.06 18.36 -19.80
N MET A 39 -9.37 17.23 -19.59
CA MET A 39 -9.92 15.90 -19.89
C MET A 39 -11.20 15.63 -19.11
N SER A 40 -11.31 16.11 -17.86
CA SER A 40 -12.53 15.91 -17.06
C SER A 40 -13.75 16.62 -17.64
N VAL A 41 -13.55 17.66 -18.45
CA VAL A 41 -14.63 18.36 -19.15
C VAL A 41 -14.91 17.72 -20.52
N GLU A 42 -13.85 17.27 -21.20
CA GLU A 42 -13.96 16.72 -22.56
C GLU A 42 -14.44 15.26 -22.55
N ASN A 43 -13.92 14.44 -21.64
CA ASN A 43 -14.22 13.02 -21.55
C ASN A 43 -13.95 12.49 -20.12
N GLU A 44 -14.84 12.78 -19.20
CA GLU A 44 -14.74 12.33 -17.80
C GLU A 44 -14.76 10.80 -17.69
N ASP A 45 -15.54 10.12 -18.52
CA ASP A 45 -15.67 8.65 -18.54
C ASP A 45 -14.31 7.97 -18.75
N LEU A 46 -13.42 8.56 -19.52
CA LEU A 46 -12.07 8.05 -19.70
C LEU A 46 -11.31 8.02 -18.37
N LEU A 47 -11.41 9.07 -17.55
CA LEU A 47 -10.74 9.14 -16.25
C LEU A 47 -11.31 8.09 -15.29
N TYR A 48 -12.62 7.92 -15.25
CA TYR A 48 -13.25 6.86 -14.45
C TYR A 48 -12.87 5.45 -14.94
N LYS A 49 -12.76 5.23 -16.24
CA LYS A 49 -12.28 3.97 -16.80
C LYS A 49 -10.83 3.65 -16.40
N LEU A 50 -9.99 4.66 -16.31
CA LEU A 50 -8.57 4.51 -15.97
C LEU A 50 -8.34 4.33 -14.47
N PHE A 51 -9.10 5.02 -13.62
CA PHE A 51 -8.80 5.16 -12.20
C PHE A 51 -9.93 4.73 -11.27
N GLY A 52 -11.11 4.37 -11.80
CA GLY A 52 -12.29 4.02 -11.01
C GLY A 52 -12.70 5.18 -10.11
N VAL A 53 -13.11 4.89 -8.90
CA VAL A 53 -13.51 5.89 -7.89
C VAL A 53 -12.41 6.90 -7.53
N ASN A 54 -11.14 6.57 -7.76
CA ASN A 54 -10.04 7.52 -7.54
C ASN A 54 -9.99 8.64 -8.59
N ALA A 55 -10.73 8.52 -9.70
CA ALA A 55 -10.83 9.58 -10.70
C ALA A 55 -11.45 10.86 -10.10
N GLU A 56 -12.48 10.72 -9.26
CA GLU A 56 -13.16 11.85 -8.62
C GLU A 56 -12.17 12.74 -7.85
N LEU A 57 -11.37 12.13 -6.96
CA LEU A 57 -10.36 12.86 -6.21
C LEU A 57 -9.28 13.48 -7.11
N LEU A 58 -8.87 12.78 -8.16
CA LEU A 58 -7.89 13.29 -9.12
C LEU A 58 -8.44 14.50 -9.89
N ILE A 59 -9.71 14.45 -10.28
CA ILE A 59 -10.41 15.54 -10.95
C ILE A 59 -10.51 16.73 -10.01
N ASP A 60 -11.02 16.55 -8.79
CA ASP A 60 -11.15 17.59 -7.78
C ASP A 60 -9.81 18.32 -7.55
N HIS A 61 -8.75 17.55 -7.30
CA HIS A 61 -7.42 18.13 -7.11
C HIS A 61 -6.90 18.84 -8.37
N SER A 62 -7.25 18.37 -9.58
CA SER A 62 -6.85 19.04 -10.82
C SER A 62 -7.51 20.43 -10.96
N TRP A 63 -8.68 20.60 -10.40
CA TRP A 63 -9.37 21.89 -10.31
C TRP A 63 -8.93 22.73 -9.11
N GLY A 64 -8.13 22.18 -8.21
CA GLY A 64 -7.66 22.80 -6.98
C GLY A 64 -8.70 22.73 -5.85
N TRP A 65 -9.59 21.77 -5.91
CA TRP A 65 -10.57 21.49 -4.88
C TRP A 65 -10.09 20.36 -3.98
N GLU A 66 -10.21 20.55 -2.65
CA GLU A 66 -9.95 19.52 -1.64
C GLU A 66 -11.21 19.36 -0.79
N PRO A 67 -11.94 18.22 -0.94
CA PRO A 67 -13.19 18.01 -0.22
C PRO A 67 -12.98 17.75 1.28
N ALA A 68 -11.81 17.25 1.67
CA ALA A 68 -11.52 16.90 3.06
C ALA A 68 -11.12 18.14 3.86
N THR A 69 -11.91 18.46 4.89
CA THR A 69 -11.60 19.53 5.84
C THR A 69 -10.89 18.96 7.07
N ILE A 70 -10.21 19.83 7.83
CA ILE A 70 -9.63 19.47 9.15
C ILE A 70 -10.70 18.88 10.08
N GLN A 71 -11.94 19.39 10.01
CA GLN A 71 -13.04 18.85 10.81
C GLN A 71 -13.43 17.44 10.34
N SER A 72 -13.46 17.19 9.03
CA SER A 72 -13.69 15.86 8.47
C SER A 72 -12.64 14.86 8.94
N VAL A 73 -11.35 15.27 8.92
CA VAL A 73 -10.26 14.44 9.43
C VAL A 73 -10.40 14.15 10.93
N LYS A 74 -10.75 15.15 11.73
CA LYS A 74 -10.95 14.99 13.19
C LYS A 74 -12.16 14.14 13.56
N SER A 75 -13.21 14.18 12.75
CA SER A 75 -14.44 13.40 12.96
C SER A 75 -14.38 12.00 12.33
N TYR A 76 -13.32 11.70 11.55
CA TYR A 76 -13.19 10.40 10.89
C TYR A 76 -13.05 9.27 11.91
N LYS A 77 -13.91 8.28 11.77
CA LYS A 77 -13.82 7.02 12.52
C LYS A 77 -13.40 5.91 11.54
N PRO A 78 -12.26 5.24 11.79
CA PRO A 78 -11.84 4.13 10.93
C PRO A 78 -12.91 3.05 10.85
N THR A 79 -13.19 2.57 9.64
CA THR A 79 -14.08 1.45 9.39
C THR A 79 -13.37 0.10 9.53
N SER A 80 -12.04 0.10 9.45
CA SER A 80 -11.25 -1.11 9.63
C SER A 80 -10.98 -1.35 11.12
N ASN A 81 -11.23 -2.59 11.56
CA ASN A 81 -11.02 -3.04 12.93
C ASN A 81 -9.76 -3.90 13.01
N SER A 82 -8.67 -3.49 12.39
CA SER A 82 -7.39 -4.20 12.44
C SER A 82 -6.27 -3.34 13.00
N ILE A 83 -5.40 -3.95 13.78
CA ILE A 83 -4.13 -3.37 14.23
C ILE A 83 -3.03 -4.21 13.59
N SER A 84 -2.01 -3.56 13.03
CA SER A 84 -0.90 -4.24 12.40
C SER A 84 0.43 -3.68 12.88
N SER A 85 1.42 -4.56 12.99
CA SER A 85 2.82 -4.22 13.21
C SER A 85 3.65 -4.88 12.10
N GLY A 86 4.71 -4.22 11.65
CA GLY A 86 5.60 -4.74 10.62
C GLY A 86 7.04 -4.38 10.94
N GLN A 87 7.96 -5.32 10.68
CA GLN A 87 9.38 -5.11 10.87
C GLN A 87 10.15 -5.58 9.63
N VAL A 88 11.02 -4.71 9.13
CA VAL A 88 12.00 -5.07 8.10
C VAL A 88 13.29 -5.40 8.82
N LEU A 89 13.78 -6.63 8.62
CA LEU A 89 15.01 -7.10 9.24
C LEU A 89 16.23 -6.56 8.48
N HIS A 90 17.33 -6.31 9.18
CA HIS A 90 18.56 -5.76 8.59
C HIS A 90 19.35 -6.79 7.76
N CYS A 91 19.06 -8.07 7.94
CA CYS A 91 19.63 -9.18 7.17
C CYS A 91 18.65 -10.37 7.15
N PRO A 92 18.83 -11.36 6.26
CA PRO A 92 18.02 -12.56 6.24
C PRO A 92 18.17 -13.36 7.56
N TYR A 93 17.06 -13.78 8.12
CA TYR A 93 16.99 -14.62 9.31
C TYR A 93 16.55 -16.02 8.95
N ASN A 94 17.13 -17.02 9.63
CA ASN A 94 16.63 -18.39 9.56
C ASN A 94 15.29 -18.53 10.31
N CYS A 95 14.63 -19.67 10.15
CA CYS A 95 13.30 -19.93 10.71
C CYS A 95 13.26 -19.74 12.24
N GLU A 96 14.30 -20.14 12.99
CA GLU A 96 14.33 -20.03 14.46
C GLU A 96 14.39 -18.56 14.90
N LYS A 97 15.26 -17.78 14.29
CA LYS A 97 15.37 -16.32 14.56
C LYS A 97 14.11 -15.59 14.13
N ALA A 98 13.56 -15.92 12.95
CA ALA A 98 12.31 -15.32 12.48
C ALA A 98 11.15 -15.62 13.45
N ARG A 99 11.07 -16.85 13.98
CA ARG A 99 10.08 -17.24 14.99
C ARG A 99 10.21 -16.45 16.28
N LEU A 100 11.43 -16.14 16.71
CA LEU A 100 11.66 -15.28 17.89
C LEU A 100 11.11 -13.87 17.66
N ILE A 101 11.44 -13.27 16.50
CA ILE A 101 10.92 -11.94 16.13
C ILE A 101 9.39 -11.92 16.10
N VAL A 102 8.76 -12.95 15.50
CA VAL A 102 7.29 -13.05 15.49
C VAL A 102 6.71 -13.10 16.90
N LYS A 103 7.36 -13.82 17.83
CA LYS A 103 6.92 -13.85 19.25
C LYS A 103 7.01 -12.48 19.89
N GLU A 104 8.14 -11.78 19.76
CA GLU A 104 8.32 -10.43 20.28
C GLU A 104 7.29 -9.44 19.70
N MET A 105 7.06 -9.49 18.39
CA MET A 105 6.05 -8.65 17.74
C MET A 105 4.64 -8.97 18.22
N THR A 106 4.34 -10.24 18.48
CA THR A 106 3.03 -10.67 19.00
C THR A 106 2.82 -10.17 20.43
N GLU A 107 3.83 -10.25 21.27
CA GLU A 107 3.77 -9.73 22.64
C GLU A 107 3.52 -8.22 22.66
N LEU A 108 4.27 -7.46 21.85
CA LEU A 108 4.09 -6.02 21.72
C LEU A 108 2.70 -5.66 21.17
N LEU A 109 2.20 -6.40 20.18
CA LEU A 109 0.88 -6.17 19.62
C LEU A 109 -0.24 -6.52 20.61
N SER A 110 -0.07 -7.57 21.40
CA SER A 110 -1.00 -7.95 22.48
C SER A 110 -1.04 -6.86 23.57
N LEU A 111 0.12 -6.32 23.94
CA LEU A 111 0.18 -5.21 24.89
C LEU A 111 -0.55 -3.96 24.35
N ASP A 112 -0.39 -3.65 23.08
CA ASP A 112 -1.10 -2.53 22.42
C ASP A 112 -2.63 -2.76 22.43
N LEU A 113 -3.10 -3.98 22.17
CA LEU A 113 -4.52 -4.34 22.30
C LEU A 113 -5.03 -4.11 23.74
N VAL A 114 -4.29 -4.58 24.75
CA VAL A 114 -4.66 -4.39 26.16
C VAL A 114 -4.72 -2.90 26.51
N GLN A 115 -3.72 -2.12 26.13
CA GLN A 115 -3.68 -0.67 26.39
C GLN A 115 -4.87 0.06 25.74
N LYS A 116 -5.26 -0.36 24.54
CA LYS A 116 -6.41 0.18 23.82
C LYS A 116 -7.76 -0.41 24.24
N ARG A 117 -7.75 -1.37 25.18
CA ARG A 117 -8.94 -2.12 25.60
C ARG A 117 -9.67 -2.81 24.45
N LEU A 118 -8.91 -3.39 23.54
CA LEU A 118 -9.39 -4.09 22.38
C LEU A 118 -9.11 -5.58 22.50
N VAL A 119 -9.89 -6.39 21.81
CA VAL A 119 -9.72 -7.84 21.70
C VAL A 119 -9.78 -8.24 20.23
N SER A 120 -9.11 -9.32 19.89
CA SER A 120 -9.12 -9.87 18.54
C SER A 120 -9.57 -11.33 18.56
N SER A 121 -10.20 -11.76 17.46
CA SER A 121 -10.53 -13.17 17.19
C SER A 121 -9.81 -13.68 15.94
N GLN A 122 -9.01 -12.86 15.29
CA GLN A 122 -8.30 -13.25 14.08
C GLN A 122 -6.86 -12.73 14.12
N PHE A 123 -5.94 -13.59 13.77
CA PHE A 123 -4.53 -13.25 13.59
C PHE A 123 -4.10 -13.54 12.17
N VAL A 124 -3.33 -12.61 11.60
CA VAL A 124 -2.78 -12.74 10.27
C VAL A 124 -1.27 -12.54 10.37
N LEU A 125 -0.51 -13.49 9.82
CA LEU A 125 0.94 -13.39 9.70
C LEU A 125 1.32 -13.37 8.23
N THR A 126 2.16 -12.42 7.86
CA THR A 126 2.78 -12.36 6.53
C THR A 126 4.29 -12.32 6.68
N ILE A 127 5.00 -13.21 5.98
CA ILE A 127 6.45 -13.29 5.97
C ILE A 127 6.94 -13.02 4.55
N GLY A 128 7.77 -11.99 4.40
CA GLY A 128 8.50 -11.72 3.18
C GLY A 128 9.86 -12.45 3.20
N TYR A 129 10.26 -12.94 2.06
CA TYR A 129 11.56 -13.60 1.88
C TYR A 129 12.55 -12.67 1.22
N ASP A 130 13.82 -12.82 1.58
CA ASP A 130 14.89 -12.05 0.98
C ASP A 130 15.11 -12.46 -0.49
N VAL A 131 15.44 -11.47 -1.33
CA VAL A 131 15.73 -11.67 -2.74
C VAL A 131 16.95 -12.58 -2.97
N GLU A 132 17.91 -12.56 -2.05
CA GLU A 132 19.12 -13.38 -2.14
C GLU A 132 18.82 -14.89 -2.13
N ASN A 133 17.68 -15.32 -1.59
CA ASN A 133 17.29 -16.73 -1.60
C ASN A 133 17.24 -17.32 -3.02
N LEU A 134 16.74 -16.58 -4.00
CA LEU A 134 16.70 -17.03 -5.40
C LEU A 134 17.97 -16.72 -6.19
N MET A 135 18.85 -15.86 -5.66
CA MET A 135 20.17 -15.62 -6.25
C MET A 135 21.18 -16.72 -5.91
N ASN A 136 20.96 -17.42 -4.80
CA ASN A 136 21.78 -18.57 -4.43
C ASN A 136 21.30 -19.81 -5.19
N LYS A 137 22.14 -20.30 -6.13
CA LYS A 137 21.81 -21.40 -7.02
C LYS A 137 21.42 -22.68 -6.27
N ALA A 138 22.09 -23.00 -5.16
CA ALA A 138 21.77 -24.19 -4.36
C ALA A 138 20.38 -24.12 -3.72
N ILE A 139 19.91 -22.92 -3.39
CA ILE A 139 18.57 -22.70 -2.83
C ILE A 139 17.55 -22.64 -3.97
N SER A 140 17.83 -21.88 -5.03
CA SER A 140 16.88 -21.74 -6.15
C SER A 140 16.60 -23.06 -6.87
N ASP A 141 17.60 -23.93 -7.00
CA ASP A 141 17.46 -25.24 -7.65
C ASP A 141 16.60 -26.23 -6.81
N SER A 142 16.50 -25.99 -5.50
CA SER A 142 15.68 -26.80 -4.59
C SER A 142 14.34 -26.17 -4.24
N TYR A 143 14.09 -24.92 -4.68
CA TYR A 143 12.87 -24.19 -4.39
C TYR A 143 11.78 -24.52 -5.41
N ASP A 144 10.73 -25.18 -4.95
CA ASP A 144 9.54 -25.56 -5.74
C ASP A 144 8.32 -24.64 -5.51
N GLY A 145 8.50 -23.58 -4.70
CA GLY A 145 7.45 -22.64 -4.37
C GLY A 145 7.19 -21.60 -5.47
N GLU A 146 6.11 -20.85 -5.29
CA GLU A 146 5.71 -19.80 -6.23
C GLU A 146 6.67 -18.60 -6.16
N VAL A 147 7.08 -18.10 -7.33
CA VAL A 147 7.96 -16.94 -7.50
C VAL A 147 7.14 -15.76 -8.00
N THR A 148 7.41 -14.57 -7.46
CA THR A 148 6.81 -13.30 -7.89
C THR A 148 7.89 -12.27 -8.19
N LEU A 149 7.51 -11.16 -8.80
CA LEU A 149 8.40 -10.03 -9.01
C LEU A 149 8.17 -8.95 -7.95
N ASP A 150 9.27 -8.44 -7.42
CA ASP A 150 9.21 -7.26 -6.56
C ASP A 150 8.98 -5.96 -7.38
N ARG A 151 8.84 -4.83 -6.69
CA ARG A 151 8.66 -3.51 -7.34
C ARG A 151 9.82 -3.06 -8.23
N TYR A 152 10.97 -3.73 -8.14
CA TYR A 152 12.16 -3.47 -8.96
C TYR A 152 12.30 -4.47 -10.11
N GLY A 153 11.36 -5.40 -10.28
CA GLY A 153 11.38 -6.44 -11.30
C GLY A 153 12.29 -7.63 -10.96
N ARG A 154 12.73 -7.78 -9.70
CA ARG A 154 13.56 -8.91 -9.27
C ARG A 154 12.67 -10.07 -8.86
N SER A 155 13.07 -11.29 -9.23
CA SER A 155 12.39 -12.50 -8.79
C SER A 155 12.60 -12.73 -7.29
N ILE A 156 11.50 -12.89 -6.56
CA ILE A 156 11.50 -13.20 -5.13
C ILE A 156 10.54 -14.36 -4.85
N PRO A 157 10.79 -15.17 -3.81
CA PRO A 157 9.79 -16.14 -3.34
C PRO A 157 8.50 -15.39 -2.96
N LYS A 158 7.35 -15.95 -3.29
CA LYS A 158 6.07 -15.38 -2.88
C LYS A 158 5.99 -15.31 -1.37
N HIS A 159 5.46 -14.21 -0.84
CA HIS A 159 5.23 -14.03 0.60
C HIS A 159 4.41 -15.19 1.17
N ALA A 160 4.84 -15.73 2.29
CA ALA A 160 4.00 -16.64 3.07
C ALA A 160 2.93 -15.81 3.81
N HIS A 161 1.70 -16.29 3.74
CA HIS A 161 0.55 -15.66 4.38
C HIS A 161 -0.28 -16.72 5.10
N GLY A 162 -0.55 -16.47 6.37
CA GLY A 162 -1.37 -17.36 7.19
C GLY A 162 -2.38 -16.57 8.00
N THR A 163 -3.58 -17.11 8.11
CA THR A 163 -4.67 -16.56 8.93
C THR A 163 -5.15 -17.61 9.90
N VAL A 164 -5.24 -17.24 11.17
CA VAL A 164 -5.81 -18.08 12.22
C VAL A 164 -6.97 -17.35 12.88
N ASN A 165 -8.09 -18.02 12.97
CA ASN A 165 -9.24 -17.58 13.76
C ASN A 165 -9.23 -18.33 15.09
N ILE A 166 -9.55 -17.63 16.16
CA ILE A 166 -9.71 -18.21 17.51
C ILE A 166 -11.15 -18.06 17.96
N ASP A 167 -11.67 -19.08 18.62
CA ASP A 167 -13.08 -19.13 19.03
C ASP A 167 -13.42 -18.10 20.12
N HIS A 168 -12.42 -17.68 20.87
CA HIS A 168 -12.57 -16.69 21.93
C HIS A 168 -11.79 -15.43 21.60
N LYS A 169 -12.45 -14.27 21.80
CA LYS A 169 -11.77 -12.98 21.69
C LYS A 169 -10.75 -12.86 22.82
N THR A 170 -9.51 -12.50 22.47
CA THR A 170 -8.44 -12.28 23.43
C THR A 170 -7.60 -11.06 23.03
N ALA A 171 -6.87 -10.51 24.01
CA ALA A 171 -5.85 -9.49 23.78
C ALA A 171 -4.47 -10.13 23.66
#